data_5c3b917355d223ecec0e290061991f69
#
_entry.id   5c3b917355d223ecec0e290061991f69
#
_cell.length_a   1.000
_cell.length_b   1.000
_cell.length_c   1.000
_cell.angle_alpha   90.00
_cell.angle_beta   90.00
_cell.angle_gamma   90.00
#
_symmetry.space_group_name_H-M   'P 1'
#
loop_
_entity.id
_entity.type
_entity.pdbx_description
1 polymer ?
#
loop_
_entity_poly.entity_id
_entity_poly.type
_entity_poly.pdbx_seq_one_letter_code
_entity_poly.pdbx_strand_id
1 'polypeptide(L)'
;MIIDILAVSKIRLNYQKVYHENTRCWRNRKYWNTLRIINATNHQLPGDRESLFWVNVKAIPAMEKDQKNENTLQLAIISRIKMFYRPTHLAMAPEEAPAMLRFRRSGSKLTLINPTPYFITVTNMKAGNSNLPNTMVPPKGEVSVDIPHAVTGDISFQTINDYGALTPRIKATMQ
;
A
#
# COMPACT_ATOMS: atom_id res chain seq x y z
N MET A 1 21.88 4.96 13.78
CA MET A 1 20.53 4.44 13.48
C MET A 1 20.72 3.23 12.58
N ILE A 2 20.32 2.05 13.01
CA ILE A 2 20.34 0.83 12.21
C ILE A 2 18.94 0.69 11.60
N ILE A 3 18.86 0.58 10.29
CA ILE A 3 17.59 0.34 9.58
C ILE A 3 17.60 -1.12 9.14
N ASP A 4 16.73 -1.90 9.75
CA ASP A 4 16.54 -3.31 9.38
C ASP A 4 15.32 -3.39 8.46
N ILE A 5 15.50 -3.92 7.26
CA ILE A 5 14.44 -4.00 6.25
C ILE A 5 14.18 -5.46 5.94
N LEU A 6 13.07 -5.96 6.43
CA LEU A 6 12.57 -7.29 6.11
C LEU A 6 11.65 -7.21 4.87
N ALA A 7 12.19 -7.55 3.71
CA ALA A 7 11.38 -7.82 2.53
C ALA A 7 11.01 -9.30 2.49
N VAL A 8 9.73 -9.59 2.51
CA VAL A 8 9.23 -10.94 2.30
C VAL A 8 9.30 -11.22 0.80
N SER A 9 10.15 -12.20 0.44
CA SER A 9 10.42 -12.81 -0.87
C SER A 9 11.19 -11.98 -1.91
N LYS A 10 12.40 -12.43 -2.24
CA LYS A 10 13.23 -12.23 -3.46
C LYS A 10 13.45 -10.79 -3.99
N ILE A 11 13.20 -9.76 -3.18
CA ILE A 11 13.61 -8.39 -3.48
C ILE A 11 14.87 -8.09 -2.68
N ARG A 12 15.98 -7.82 -3.35
CA ARG A 12 17.21 -7.35 -2.71
C ARG A 12 17.10 -5.84 -2.46
N LEU A 13 17.29 -5.46 -1.22
CA LEU A 13 17.42 -4.07 -0.82
C LEU A 13 18.92 -3.77 -0.65
N ASN A 14 19.44 -2.86 -1.45
CA ASN A 14 20.78 -2.33 -1.25
C ASN A 14 20.68 -1.03 -0.44
N TYR A 15 21.32 -1.02 0.72
CA TYR A 15 21.47 0.16 1.54
C TYR A 15 22.70 0.92 1.08
N GLN A 16 22.55 2.14 0.59
CA GLN A 16 23.65 3.04 0.27
C GLN A 16 23.61 4.24 1.21
N LYS A 17 24.60 4.33 2.08
CA LYS A 17 24.80 5.48 2.94
C LYS A 17 25.48 6.56 2.11
N VAL A 18 24.74 7.59 1.70
CA VAL A 18 25.29 8.72 0.98
C VAL A 18 25.79 9.74 2.01
N TYR A 19 27.12 9.91 2.09
CA TYR A 19 27.73 11.00 2.81
C TYR A 19 27.86 12.20 1.88
N HIS A 20 27.20 13.30 2.15
CA HIS A 20 27.54 14.59 1.53
C HIS A 20 28.70 15.20 2.33
N GLU A 21 29.92 15.05 1.81
CA GLU A 21 31.06 15.85 2.21
C GLU A 21 30.95 17.19 1.47
N ASN A 22 30.44 18.21 2.11
CA ASN A 22 30.82 19.62 2.00
C ASN A 22 29.74 20.53 2.58
N THR A 23 29.88 20.84 3.85
CA THR A 23 29.57 22.18 4.37
C THR A 23 30.03 22.30 5.81
N ARG A 24 30.91 23.25 6.09
CA ARG A 24 31.31 23.66 7.43
C ARG A 24 30.13 24.33 8.15
N CYS A 25 29.19 23.55 8.61
CA CYS A 25 28.18 24.02 9.56
C CYS A 25 27.86 22.90 10.57
N TRP A 26 28.40 23.07 11.77
CA TRP A 26 28.42 22.08 12.85
C TRP A 26 27.09 21.87 13.55
N ARG A 27 25.96 22.40 13.09
CA ARG A 27 24.76 22.43 13.93
C ARG A 27 23.49 21.72 13.41
N ASN A 28 23.45 21.18 12.17
CA ASN A 28 22.30 20.38 11.72
C ASN A 28 22.70 19.43 10.58
N ARG A 29 23.32 18.29 10.90
CA ARG A 29 23.48 17.22 9.92
C ARG A 29 22.12 16.53 9.72
N LYS A 30 21.37 16.94 8.71
CA LYS A 30 20.26 16.15 8.18
C LYS A 30 20.87 14.96 7.44
N TYR A 31 20.81 13.78 8.05
CA TYR A 31 21.20 12.55 7.37
C TYR A 31 20.06 12.10 6.48
N TRP A 32 20.29 12.10 5.18
CA TRP A 32 19.40 11.51 4.20
C TRP A 32 19.84 10.07 3.96
N ASN A 33 18.91 9.11 4.13
CA ASN A 33 19.15 7.72 3.82
C ASN A 33 18.35 7.38 2.57
N THR A 34 19.03 6.90 1.53
CA THR A 34 18.38 6.43 0.29
C THR A 34 18.28 4.91 0.33
N LEU A 35 17.09 4.40 0.11
CA LEU A 35 16.83 2.97 -0.05
C LEU A 35 16.68 2.67 -1.54
N ARG A 36 17.47 1.72 -2.05
CA ARG A 36 17.35 1.22 -3.40
C ARG A 36 16.68 -0.14 -3.38
N ILE A 37 15.55 -0.26 -4.07
CA ILE A 37 14.79 -1.50 -4.22
C ILE A 37 15.11 -2.07 -5.60
N ILE A 38 15.54 -3.34 -5.64
CA ILE A 38 15.90 -4.04 -6.89
C ILE A 38 15.00 -5.28 -7.00
N ASN A 39 14.38 -5.44 -8.16
CA ASN A 39 13.67 -6.67 -8.49
C ASN A 39 14.67 -7.78 -8.80
N ALA A 40 14.71 -8.81 -7.94
CA ALA A 40 15.57 -9.99 -8.10
C ALA A 40 14.75 -11.28 -8.26
N THR A 41 13.50 -11.18 -8.74
CA THR A 41 12.59 -12.33 -8.85
C THR A 41 12.85 -13.19 -10.09
N ASN A 42 13.82 -12.83 -10.95
CA ASN A 42 14.14 -13.54 -12.19
C ASN A 42 12.89 -13.85 -13.05
N HIS A 43 12.09 -12.83 -13.30
CA HIS A 43 10.83 -12.90 -14.08
C HIS A 43 9.75 -13.86 -13.53
N GLN A 44 9.81 -14.22 -12.26
CA GLN A 44 8.79 -15.09 -11.64
C GLN A 44 7.49 -14.36 -11.26
N LEU A 45 7.44 -13.04 -11.41
CA LEU A 45 6.22 -12.27 -11.17
C LEU A 45 5.28 -12.34 -12.36
N PRO A 46 3.95 -12.37 -12.13
CA PRO A 46 2.97 -12.29 -13.22
C PRO A 46 3.21 -11.05 -14.07
N GLY A 47 3.23 -11.23 -15.40
CA GLY A 47 3.38 -10.12 -16.35
C GLY A 47 2.05 -9.48 -16.76
N ASP A 48 0.92 -10.08 -16.36
CA ASP A 48 -0.43 -9.71 -16.77
C ASP A 48 -1.20 -8.90 -15.70
N ARG A 49 -0.60 -8.67 -14.55
CA ARG A 49 -1.21 -7.97 -13.42
C ARG A 49 -0.17 -7.43 -12.44
N GLU A 50 -0.59 -6.56 -11.55
CA GLU A 50 0.22 -6.07 -10.44
C GLU A 50 0.49 -7.16 -9.40
N SER A 51 1.65 -7.02 -8.73
CA SER A 51 2.02 -7.81 -7.56
C SER A 51 2.22 -6.90 -6.35
N LEU A 52 1.70 -7.31 -5.19
CA LEU A 52 1.80 -6.56 -3.93
C LEU A 52 2.94 -7.07 -3.08
N PHE A 53 3.74 -6.15 -2.56
CA PHE A 53 4.77 -6.37 -1.56
C PHE A 53 4.57 -5.43 -0.37
N TRP A 54 5.17 -5.81 0.77
CA TRP A 54 5.22 -4.98 1.94
C TRP A 54 6.66 -4.61 2.24
N VAL A 55 6.95 -3.32 2.29
CA VAL A 55 8.24 -2.79 2.75
C VAL A 55 8.10 -2.43 4.22
N ASN A 56 8.86 -3.11 5.08
CA ASN A 56 8.92 -2.83 6.50
C ASN A 56 10.24 -2.14 6.79
N VAL A 57 10.17 -0.91 7.29
CA VAL A 57 11.35 -0.13 7.68
C VAL A 57 11.36 -0.01 9.18
N LYS A 58 12.38 -0.61 9.84
CA LYS A 58 12.57 -0.54 11.28
C LYS A 58 13.66 0.47 11.60
N ALA A 59 13.31 1.53 12.30
CA ALA A 59 14.26 2.52 12.80
C ALA A 59 14.65 2.18 14.23
N ILE A 60 15.93 1.85 14.45
CA ILE A 60 16.49 1.54 15.76
C ILE A 60 17.40 2.71 16.17
N PRO A 61 17.10 3.46 17.25
CA PRO A 61 17.97 4.50 17.75
C PRO A 61 19.34 3.94 18.16
N ALA A 62 20.41 4.67 17.90
CA ALA A 62 21.72 4.33 18.42
C ALA A 62 21.75 4.58 19.93
N MET A 63 22.31 3.65 20.69
CA MET A 63 22.61 3.83 22.11
C MET A 63 24.07 4.22 22.28
N GLU A 64 24.35 5.17 23.16
CA GLU A 64 25.70 5.46 23.62
C GLU A 64 26.20 4.32 24.54
N LYS A 65 27.48 3.98 24.41
CA LYS A 65 28.06 2.82 25.12
C LYS A 65 28.02 2.94 26.65
N ASP A 66 27.98 4.16 27.17
CA ASP A 66 28.04 4.45 28.62
C ASP A 66 26.67 4.39 29.31
N GLN A 67 25.57 4.32 28.57
CA GLN A 67 24.20 4.27 29.12
C GLN A 67 23.69 2.85 29.46
N LYS A 68 24.54 1.84 29.41
CA LYS A 68 24.11 0.45 29.67
C LYS A 68 23.67 0.16 31.11
N ASN A 69 23.94 1.06 32.04
CA ASN A 69 23.66 0.88 33.48
C ASN A 69 22.48 1.74 33.96
N GLU A 70 21.82 2.49 33.13
CA GLU A 70 20.65 3.28 33.49
C GLU A 70 19.37 2.61 33.02
N ASN A 71 18.25 2.83 33.72
CA ASN A 71 16.92 2.37 33.31
C ASN A 71 16.47 3.15 32.07
N THR A 72 16.94 2.74 30.90
CA THR A 72 16.63 3.39 29.62
C THR A 72 15.58 2.60 28.85
N LEU A 73 14.53 3.30 28.40
CA LEU A 73 13.53 2.76 27.47
C LEU A 73 13.96 3.04 26.03
N GLN A 74 14.24 1.98 25.27
CA GLN A 74 14.53 2.11 23.84
C GLN A 74 13.32 1.74 23.01
N LEU A 75 12.79 2.70 22.24
CA LEU A 75 11.67 2.50 21.33
C LEU A 75 12.16 2.34 19.89
N ALA A 76 11.77 1.25 19.24
CA ALA A 76 11.99 1.03 17.82
C ALA A 76 10.67 1.23 17.07
N ILE A 77 10.67 2.06 16.03
CA ILE A 77 9.49 2.32 15.19
C ILE A 77 9.59 1.46 13.94
N ILE A 78 8.51 0.76 13.60
CA ILE A 78 8.37 0.02 12.35
C ILE A 78 7.34 0.73 11.48
N SER A 79 7.78 1.21 10.31
CA SER A 79 6.89 1.71 9.26
C SER A 79 6.65 0.61 8.24
N ARG A 80 5.38 0.29 7.97
CA ARG A 80 4.98 -0.71 6.98
C ARG A 80 4.26 -0.04 5.82
N ILE A 81 4.80 -0.16 4.62
CA ILE A 81 4.33 0.53 3.41
C ILE A 81 4.01 -0.52 2.35
N LYS A 82 2.88 -0.36 1.65
CA LYS A 82 2.57 -1.16 0.45
C LYS A 82 3.44 -0.72 -0.70
N MET A 83 3.95 -1.70 -1.44
CA MET A 83 4.70 -1.49 -2.67
C MET A 83 4.11 -2.37 -3.75
N PHE A 84 3.75 -1.77 -4.88
CA PHE A 84 3.24 -2.49 -6.03
C PHE A 84 4.33 -2.62 -7.10
N TYR A 85 4.51 -3.83 -7.60
CA TYR A 85 5.24 -4.04 -8.85
C TYR A 85 4.21 -4.06 -9.98
N ARG A 86 4.35 -3.13 -10.91
CA ARG A 86 3.50 -3.00 -12.09
C ARG A 86 4.30 -3.38 -13.32
N PRO A 87 3.94 -4.45 -14.05
CA PRO A 87 4.54 -4.77 -15.33
C PRO A 87 4.30 -3.64 -16.34
N THR A 88 5.24 -3.47 -17.26
CA THR A 88 5.01 -2.66 -18.46
C THR A 88 4.03 -3.37 -19.38
N HIS A 89 3.25 -2.65 -20.15
CA HIS A 89 2.32 -3.21 -21.16
C HIS A 89 1.09 -3.95 -20.58
N LEU A 90 0.52 -3.44 -19.47
CA LEU A 90 -0.81 -3.86 -19.05
C LEU A 90 -1.87 -3.38 -20.06
N ALA A 91 -2.95 -4.17 -20.21
CA ALA A 91 -3.94 -4.01 -21.28
C ALA A 91 -4.79 -2.73 -21.20
N MET A 92 -4.70 -1.97 -20.11
CA MET A 92 -5.50 -0.76 -19.88
C MET A 92 -4.74 0.26 -19.03
N ALA A 93 -5.20 1.51 -19.03
CA ALA A 93 -4.66 2.55 -18.18
C ALA A 93 -5.16 2.42 -16.72
N PRO A 94 -4.34 2.74 -15.69
CA PRO A 94 -4.74 2.62 -14.29
C PRO A 94 -5.92 3.55 -13.91
N GLU A 95 -6.08 4.67 -14.61
CA GLU A 95 -7.16 5.63 -14.37
C GLU A 95 -8.54 5.09 -14.76
N GLU A 96 -8.60 4.13 -15.68
CA GLU A 96 -9.83 3.49 -16.15
C GLU A 96 -10.30 2.37 -15.20
N ALA A 97 -9.37 1.80 -14.43
CA ALA A 97 -9.63 0.62 -13.62
C ALA A 97 -10.76 0.80 -12.57
N PRO A 98 -10.90 1.94 -11.87
CA PRO A 98 -11.97 2.11 -10.89
C PRO A 98 -13.39 2.00 -11.49
N ALA A 99 -13.59 2.43 -12.74
CA ALA A 99 -14.88 2.36 -13.42
C ALA A 99 -15.28 0.94 -13.82
N MET A 100 -14.31 0.02 -13.88
CA MET A 100 -14.55 -1.39 -14.23
C MET A 100 -14.96 -2.26 -13.06
N LEU A 101 -14.89 -1.76 -11.83
CA LEU A 101 -15.33 -2.50 -10.64
C LEU A 101 -16.82 -2.85 -10.74
N ARG A 102 -17.14 -4.09 -10.41
CA ARG A 102 -18.51 -4.60 -10.36
C ARG A 102 -18.84 -5.04 -8.93
N PHE A 103 -20.12 -4.96 -8.60
CA PHE A 103 -20.60 -5.25 -7.27
C PHE A 103 -21.72 -6.27 -7.34
N ARG A 104 -21.68 -7.28 -6.50
CA ARG A 104 -22.73 -8.30 -6.36
C ARG A 104 -23.16 -8.36 -4.91
N ARG A 105 -24.45 -8.22 -4.66
CA ARG A 105 -25.03 -8.35 -3.32
C ARG A 105 -25.65 -9.74 -3.15
N SER A 106 -25.34 -10.37 -2.02
CA SER A 106 -25.96 -11.63 -1.61
C SER A 106 -26.24 -11.57 -0.11
N GLY A 107 -27.51 -11.36 0.25
CA GLY A 107 -27.92 -11.19 1.65
C GLY A 107 -27.20 -10.05 2.35
N SER A 108 -26.44 -10.38 3.39
CA SER A 108 -25.62 -9.44 4.19
C SER A 108 -24.20 -9.23 3.63
N LYS A 109 -23.88 -9.79 2.47
CA LYS A 109 -22.55 -9.66 1.87
C LYS A 109 -22.60 -8.85 0.58
N LEU A 110 -21.62 -7.95 0.43
CA LEU A 110 -21.32 -7.23 -0.79
C LEU A 110 -19.99 -7.73 -1.33
N THR A 111 -20.00 -8.34 -2.49
CA THR A 111 -18.80 -8.81 -3.18
C THR A 111 -18.38 -7.77 -4.21
N LEU A 112 -17.14 -7.28 -4.09
CA LEU A 112 -16.49 -6.40 -5.03
C LEU A 112 -15.67 -7.26 -5.99
N ILE A 113 -15.92 -7.15 -7.28
CA ILE A 113 -15.28 -7.92 -8.35
C ILE A 113 -14.42 -6.99 -9.16
N ASN A 114 -13.14 -7.30 -9.26
CA ASN A 114 -12.16 -6.50 -9.98
C ASN A 114 -11.64 -7.28 -11.21
N PRO A 115 -12.12 -6.99 -12.41
CA PRO A 115 -11.64 -7.65 -13.63
C PRO A 115 -10.31 -7.07 -14.13
N THR A 116 -9.82 -5.98 -13.54
CA THR A 116 -8.66 -5.23 -14.02
C THR A 116 -7.33 -5.84 -13.56
N PRO A 117 -6.21 -5.50 -14.18
CA PRO A 117 -4.89 -5.97 -13.75
C PRO A 117 -4.31 -5.20 -12.55
N TYR A 118 -5.03 -4.25 -11.96
CA TYR A 118 -4.56 -3.37 -10.89
C TYR A 118 -5.16 -3.72 -9.54
N PHE A 119 -4.41 -3.48 -8.46
CA PHE A 119 -4.97 -3.42 -7.12
C PHE A 119 -5.79 -2.14 -6.96
N ILE A 120 -7.06 -2.25 -6.59
CA ILE A 120 -7.93 -1.09 -6.40
C ILE A 120 -8.27 -0.96 -4.91
N THR A 121 -7.86 0.14 -4.30
CA THR A 121 -8.25 0.46 -2.93
C THR A 121 -9.53 1.28 -2.96
N VAL A 122 -10.62 0.66 -2.52
CA VAL A 122 -11.94 1.26 -2.37
C VAL A 122 -12.04 1.90 -1.00
N THR A 123 -12.43 3.16 -0.96
CA THR A 123 -12.59 3.94 0.26
C THR A 123 -13.85 4.78 0.20
N ASN A 124 -14.27 5.31 1.36
CA ASN A 124 -15.49 6.11 1.47
C ASN A 124 -16.71 5.44 0.81
N MET A 125 -16.75 4.11 0.89
CA MET A 125 -17.85 3.33 0.31
C MET A 125 -19.10 3.50 1.17
N LYS A 126 -20.21 3.78 0.52
CA LYS A 126 -21.52 3.97 1.13
C LYS A 126 -22.57 3.12 0.43
N ALA A 127 -23.47 2.55 1.20
CA ALA A 127 -24.69 1.93 0.73
C ALA A 127 -25.87 2.68 1.37
N GLY A 128 -26.58 3.48 0.60
CA GLY A 128 -27.53 4.46 1.15
C GLY A 128 -26.81 5.41 2.12
N ASN A 129 -27.27 5.45 3.40
CA ASN A 129 -26.69 6.28 4.46
C ASN A 129 -25.61 5.55 5.29
N SER A 130 -25.37 4.26 5.06
CA SER A 130 -24.41 3.46 5.84
C SER A 130 -23.03 3.49 5.23
N ASN A 131 -22.02 3.76 6.07
CA ASN A 131 -20.62 3.65 5.66
C ASN A 131 -20.19 2.19 5.71
N LEU A 132 -19.45 1.78 4.68
CA LEU A 132 -18.87 0.45 4.57
C LEU A 132 -17.34 0.51 4.77
N PRO A 133 -16.70 -0.60 5.18
CA PRO A 133 -15.27 -0.60 5.44
C PRO A 133 -14.45 -0.36 4.17
N ASN A 134 -13.32 0.34 4.35
CA ASN A 134 -12.34 0.47 3.28
C ASN A 134 -11.76 -0.91 2.96
N THR A 135 -11.63 -1.22 1.68
CA THR A 135 -11.11 -2.52 1.25
C THR A 135 -10.22 -2.39 0.01
N MET A 136 -9.31 -3.32 -0.14
CA MET A 136 -8.46 -3.40 -1.32
C MET A 136 -8.79 -4.67 -2.10
N VAL A 137 -9.19 -4.50 -3.36
CA VAL A 137 -9.57 -5.60 -4.25
C VAL A 137 -8.36 -5.98 -5.11
N PRO A 138 -7.92 -7.26 -5.07
CA PRO A 138 -6.78 -7.71 -5.86
C PRO A 138 -7.12 -7.72 -7.36
N PRO A 139 -6.09 -7.64 -8.23
CA PRO A 139 -6.29 -7.72 -9.66
C PRO A 139 -6.89 -9.08 -10.07
N LYS A 140 -7.84 -9.05 -10.99
CA LYS A 140 -8.54 -10.25 -11.50
C LYS A 140 -9.12 -11.13 -10.38
N GLY A 141 -9.59 -10.48 -9.30
CA GLY A 141 -10.08 -11.16 -8.11
C GLY A 141 -11.29 -10.48 -7.50
N GLU A 142 -11.75 -11.02 -6.39
CA GLU A 142 -12.91 -10.51 -5.67
C GLU A 142 -12.66 -10.48 -4.15
N VAL A 143 -13.38 -9.58 -3.46
CA VAL A 143 -13.39 -9.48 -2.00
C VAL A 143 -14.82 -9.24 -1.54
N SER A 144 -15.24 -9.94 -0.49
CA SER A 144 -16.55 -9.74 0.13
C SER A 144 -16.42 -8.94 1.42
N VAL A 145 -17.32 -7.99 1.61
CA VAL A 145 -17.48 -7.20 2.83
C VAL A 145 -18.88 -7.39 3.39
N ASP A 146 -18.99 -7.38 4.71
CA ASP A 146 -20.29 -7.48 5.35
C ASP A 146 -21.02 -6.14 5.29
N ILE A 147 -22.32 -6.19 4.99
CA ILE A 147 -23.23 -5.04 4.99
C ILE A 147 -24.36 -5.28 5.99
N PRO A 148 -24.78 -4.26 6.72
CA PRO A 148 -25.94 -4.37 7.61
C PRO A 148 -27.18 -4.80 6.82
N HIS A 149 -27.98 -5.71 7.39
CA HIS A 149 -29.16 -6.28 6.71
C HIS A 149 -30.20 -5.24 6.25
N ALA A 150 -30.30 -4.12 6.93
CA ALA A 150 -31.29 -3.06 6.66
C ALA A 150 -30.85 -2.05 5.60
N VAL A 151 -29.66 -2.20 5.00
CA VAL A 151 -29.15 -1.22 4.06
C VAL A 151 -29.77 -1.43 2.69
N THR A 152 -30.62 -0.52 2.29
CA THR A 152 -31.20 -0.39 0.95
C THR A 152 -30.65 0.87 0.28
N GLY A 153 -30.42 0.84 -1.01
CA GLY A 153 -30.01 2.02 -1.79
C GLY A 153 -28.78 1.81 -2.65
N ASP A 154 -28.48 2.83 -3.44
CA ASP A 154 -27.35 2.82 -4.35
C ASP A 154 -26.03 2.76 -3.56
N ILE A 155 -25.08 1.99 -4.11
CA ILE A 155 -23.73 1.94 -3.59
C ILE A 155 -22.91 2.98 -4.33
N SER A 156 -22.14 3.75 -3.55
CA SER A 156 -21.19 4.72 -4.09
C SER A 156 -19.85 4.59 -3.36
N PHE A 157 -18.76 4.87 -4.07
CA PHE A 157 -17.43 4.72 -3.53
C PHE A 157 -16.45 5.71 -4.17
N GLN A 158 -15.27 5.81 -3.57
CA GLN A 158 -14.10 6.48 -4.13
C GLN A 158 -12.94 5.50 -4.11
N THR A 159 -11.93 5.75 -4.92
CA THR A 159 -10.68 4.98 -4.89
C THR A 159 -9.49 5.89 -4.64
N ILE A 160 -8.35 5.30 -4.31
CA ILE A 160 -7.09 6.02 -4.17
C ILE A 160 -6.29 5.78 -5.44
N ASN A 161 -5.89 6.86 -6.10
CA ASN A 161 -5.06 6.79 -7.31
C ASN A 161 -3.56 6.61 -6.99
N ASP A 162 -2.72 6.48 -8.02
CA ASP A 162 -1.26 6.28 -7.88
C ASP A 162 -0.55 7.43 -7.15
N TYR A 163 -1.14 8.61 -7.10
CA TYR A 163 -0.61 9.79 -6.42
C TYR A 163 -1.09 9.92 -4.96
N GLY A 164 -1.89 8.94 -4.49
CA GLY A 164 -2.46 8.97 -3.15
C GLY A 164 -3.69 9.86 -2.99
N ALA A 165 -4.20 10.43 -4.08
CA ALA A 165 -5.39 11.27 -4.07
C ALA A 165 -6.67 10.43 -4.22
N LEU A 166 -7.77 10.94 -3.66
CA LEU A 166 -9.10 10.36 -3.83
C LEU A 166 -9.62 10.68 -5.24
N THR A 167 -10.16 9.65 -5.91
CA THR A 167 -10.88 9.83 -7.16
C THR A 167 -12.25 10.48 -6.92
N PRO A 168 -12.89 11.07 -7.95
CA PRO A 168 -14.30 11.43 -7.87
C PRO A 168 -15.16 10.25 -7.41
N ARG A 169 -16.30 10.56 -6.79
CA ARG A 169 -17.23 9.53 -6.33
C ARG A 169 -17.89 8.83 -7.51
N ILE A 170 -17.86 7.51 -7.49
CA ILE A 170 -18.40 6.64 -8.54
C ILE A 170 -19.61 5.88 -7.97
N LYS A 171 -20.67 5.74 -8.74
CA LYS A 171 -21.76 4.82 -8.45
C LYS A 171 -21.36 3.40 -8.84
N ALA A 172 -21.67 2.44 -7.97
CA ALA A 172 -21.35 1.04 -8.22
C ALA A 172 -22.24 0.46 -9.32
N THR A 173 -21.62 -0.27 -10.24
CA THR A 173 -22.34 -1.08 -11.23
C THR A 173 -22.69 -2.42 -10.58
N MET A 174 -23.97 -2.67 -10.36
CA MET A 174 -24.46 -3.93 -9.83
C MET A 174 -24.52 -4.99 -10.93
N GLN A 175 -24.16 -6.21 -10.57
CA GLN A 175 -24.16 -7.41 -11.42
C GLN A 175 -25.25 -8.37 -10.98
#